data_6ecd371b948d858f28102aff9f243f71
#
_entry.id   6ecd371b948d858f28102aff9f243f71
#
_cell.length_a   1.000
_cell.length_b   1.000
_cell.length_c   1.000
_cell.angle_alpha   90.00
_cell.angle_beta   90.00
_cell.angle_gamma   90.00
#
_symmetry.space_group_name_H-M   'P 1'
#
loop_
_entity.id
_entity.type
_entity.pdbx_description
1 polymer ?
#
loop_
_entity_poly.entity_id
_entity_poly.type
_entity_poly.pdbx_seq_one_letter_code
_entity_poly.pdbx_strand_id
1 'polypeptide(L)'
;MDLKIGDEAPNFDANTTVGKINFHDWLGDDWGVLMSHPADFTPVCTTEIGRVANLKEDFSKRTGKVRVLSVGTKPGLTPLESHTEWIKDVNETQGASVDFPLIEDPDKEIANSYGMIHPNASDTLTVRSVFIIGPDKKVKLVISYPASTGRNFVEILRVIDSLQLTAEYQVATPVDWKHGEDCIVVPAVPTEDIPGKFPKGHTIVKDYLRTTPQPNI
;
A
#
# COMPACT_ATOMS: atom_id res chain seq x y z
N MET A 1 -4.05 -14.91 12.05
CA MET A 1 -3.82 -15.63 10.77
C MET A 1 -2.74 -14.85 10.03
N ASP A 2 -1.69 -15.49 9.53
CA ASP A 2 -0.66 -14.77 8.76
C ASP A 2 -1.09 -14.69 7.30
N LEU A 3 -1.60 -13.55 6.88
CA LEU A 3 -1.93 -13.29 5.47
C LEU A 3 -0.66 -13.32 4.62
N LYS A 4 -0.73 -14.04 3.53
CA LYS A 4 0.37 -14.20 2.57
C LYS A 4 0.04 -13.54 1.24
N ILE A 5 1.06 -13.28 0.45
CA ILE A 5 0.89 -12.83 -0.93
C ILE A 5 0.07 -13.89 -1.69
N GLY A 6 -0.99 -13.44 -2.36
CA GLY A 6 -1.95 -14.27 -3.09
C GLY A 6 -3.21 -14.64 -2.31
N ASP A 7 -3.22 -14.49 -0.98
CA ASP A 7 -4.42 -14.69 -0.19
C ASP A 7 -5.46 -13.60 -0.48
N GLU A 8 -6.74 -13.95 -0.34
CA GLU A 8 -7.81 -12.95 -0.38
C GLU A 8 -7.73 -12.05 0.86
N ALA A 9 -7.72 -10.75 0.64
CA ALA A 9 -7.74 -9.76 1.71
C ALA A 9 -9.08 -9.84 2.44
N PRO A 10 -9.12 -10.03 3.78
CA PRO A 10 -10.35 -10.08 4.53
C PRO A 10 -11.24 -8.86 4.27
N ASN A 11 -12.51 -9.10 3.94
CA ASN A 11 -13.50 -8.03 3.85
C ASN A 11 -13.97 -7.64 5.25
N PHE A 12 -14.35 -6.39 5.44
CA PHE A 12 -14.88 -5.87 6.69
C PHE A 12 -15.79 -4.67 6.48
N ASP A 13 -16.72 -4.45 7.42
CA ASP A 13 -17.43 -3.20 7.57
C ASP A 13 -16.79 -2.36 8.66
N ALA A 14 -16.62 -1.07 8.42
CA ALA A 14 -16.03 -0.18 9.42
C ALA A 14 -16.64 1.23 9.37
N ASN A 15 -16.73 1.88 10.55
CA ASN A 15 -16.87 3.32 10.63
C ASN A 15 -15.52 3.97 10.35
N THR A 16 -15.52 5.08 9.67
CA THR A 16 -14.30 5.82 9.34
C THR A 16 -14.53 7.32 9.44
N THR A 17 -13.46 8.09 9.41
CA THR A 17 -13.51 9.56 9.40
C THR A 17 -14.22 10.16 8.18
N VAL A 18 -14.48 9.35 7.15
CA VAL A 18 -15.20 9.77 5.94
C VAL A 18 -16.55 9.05 5.77
N GLY A 19 -17.04 8.37 6.82
CA GLY A 19 -18.29 7.63 6.83
C GLY A 19 -18.10 6.12 6.93
N LYS A 20 -19.19 5.39 6.89
CA LYS A 20 -19.18 3.92 6.95
C LYS A 20 -18.78 3.33 5.60
N ILE A 21 -17.92 2.33 5.63
CA ILE A 21 -17.50 1.60 4.43
C ILE A 21 -17.64 0.09 4.64
N ASN A 22 -17.91 -0.64 3.54
CA ASN A 22 -17.51 -2.04 3.35
C ASN A 22 -16.24 -2.03 2.54
N PHE A 23 -15.18 -2.71 2.99
CA PHE A 23 -13.84 -2.55 2.42
C PHE A 23 -13.76 -2.97 0.95
N HIS A 24 -14.32 -4.13 0.60
CA HIS A 24 -14.28 -4.60 -0.79
C HIS A 24 -15.11 -3.73 -1.74
N ASP A 25 -16.28 -3.28 -1.28
CA ASP A 25 -17.14 -2.38 -2.07
C ASP A 25 -16.48 -1.00 -2.23
N TRP A 26 -15.88 -0.47 -1.15
CA TRP A 26 -15.16 0.78 -1.17
C TRP A 26 -13.93 0.74 -2.08
N LEU A 27 -13.20 -0.39 -2.09
CA LEU A 27 -12.05 -0.60 -2.96
C LEU A 27 -12.50 -0.68 -4.44
N GLY A 28 -13.64 -1.32 -4.74
CA GLY A 28 -14.11 -1.54 -6.12
C GLY A 28 -13.03 -2.24 -6.96
N ASP A 29 -12.80 -1.78 -8.17
CA ASP A 29 -11.76 -2.31 -9.07
C ASP A 29 -10.42 -1.56 -8.95
N ASP A 30 -10.24 -0.79 -7.87
CA ASP A 30 -9.01 -0.04 -7.63
C ASP A 30 -7.96 -0.88 -6.89
N TRP A 31 -6.72 -0.41 -6.91
CA TRP A 31 -5.68 -0.88 -6.01
C TRP A 31 -5.87 -0.24 -4.63
N GLY A 32 -5.60 -1.00 -3.56
CA GLY A 32 -5.69 -0.54 -2.18
C GLY A 32 -4.36 -0.57 -1.45
N VAL A 33 -4.17 0.42 -0.58
CA VAL A 33 -3.12 0.40 0.43
C VAL A 33 -3.80 0.44 1.79
N LEU A 34 -3.83 -0.69 2.47
CA LEU A 34 -4.28 -0.81 3.85
C LEU A 34 -3.07 -0.79 4.77
N MET A 35 -3.03 0.14 5.70
CA MET A 35 -1.90 0.25 6.62
C MET A 35 -2.37 0.46 8.05
N SER A 36 -1.58 -0.01 9.00
CA SER A 36 -1.81 0.23 10.43
C SER A 36 -0.87 1.31 10.97
N HIS A 37 -1.33 2.02 11.99
CA HIS A 37 -0.50 2.88 12.84
C HIS A 37 -0.76 2.54 14.31
N PRO A 38 0.28 2.56 15.17
CA PRO A 38 0.15 2.11 16.56
C PRO A 38 -0.86 2.90 17.37
N ALA A 39 -0.84 4.24 17.31
CA ALA A 39 -1.76 5.08 18.07
C ALA A 39 -1.82 6.51 17.53
N ASP A 40 -3.00 7.14 17.66
CA ASP A 40 -3.19 8.58 17.45
C ASP A 40 -2.36 9.41 18.44
N PHE A 41 -2.14 10.67 18.12
CA PHE A 41 -1.39 11.62 18.94
C PHE A 41 0.01 11.15 19.32
N THR A 42 0.67 10.40 18.41
CA THR A 42 2.07 9.96 18.59
C THR A 42 2.96 10.55 17.50
N PRO A 43 4.24 10.87 17.80
CA PRO A 43 5.09 11.62 16.89
C PRO A 43 5.26 10.97 15.51
N VAL A 44 5.66 9.70 15.49
CA VAL A 44 5.92 8.98 14.22
C VAL A 44 4.65 8.79 13.40
N CYS A 45 3.52 8.44 14.05
CA CYS A 45 2.25 8.29 13.34
C CYS A 45 1.78 9.60 12.72
N THR A 46 1.94 10.72 13.43
CA THR A 46 1.61 12.06 12.91
C THR A 46 2.39 12.38 11.64
N THR A 47 3.70 12.11 11.63
CA THR A 47 4.52 12.32 10.43
C THR A 47 4.13 11.41 9.27
N GLU A 48 3.73 10.16 9.55
CA GLU A 48 3.32 9.20 8.51
C GLU A 48 1.99 9.59 7.87
N ILE A 49 0.96 9.89 8.66
CA ILE A 49 -0.35 10.27 8.15
C ILE A 49 -0.26 11.58 7.34
N GLY A 50 0.48 12.56 7.85
CA GLY A 50 0.75 13.79 7.11
C GLY A 50 1.50 13.54 5.80
N ARG A 51 2.49 12.65 5.80
CA ARG A 51 3.21 12.29 4.58
C ARG A 51 2.31 11.62 3.53
N VAL A 52 1.44 10.70 3.94
CA VAL A 52 0.47 10.06 3.03
C VAL A 52 -0.46 11.11 2.42
N ALA A 53 -1.00 12.03 3.23
CA ALA A 53 -1.86 13.10 2.76
C ALA A 53 -1.13 14.00 1.74
N ASN A 54 0.12 14.35 2.00
CA ASN A 54 0.96 15.15 1.09
C ASN A 54 1.37 14.41 -0.19
N LEU A 55 1.26 13.08 -0.23
CA LEU A 55 1.49 12.25 -1.41
C LEU A 55 0.20 11.88 -2.16
N LYS A 56 -0.93 12.50 -1.84
CA LYS A 56 -2.24 12.21 -2.45
C LYS A 56 -2.19 12.22 -3.97
N GLU A 57 -1.56 13.24 -4.56
CA GLU A 57 -1.44 13.34 -6.02
C GLU A 57 -0.56 12.23 -6.60
N ASP A 58 0.50 11.84 -5.88
CA ASP A 58 1.39 10.75 -6.32
C ASP A 58 0.66 9.41 -6.32
N PHE A 59 -0.19 9.17 -5.33
CA PHE A 59 -1.07 8.01 -5.32
C PHE A 59 -2.12 8.06 -6.42
N SER A 60 -2.73 9.22 -6.67
CA SER A 60 -3.81 9.37 -7.65
C SER A 60 -3.34 9.33 -9.11
N LYS A 61 -2.09 9.69 -9.39
CA LYS A 61 -1.50 9.69 -10.74
C LYS A 61 -1.16 8.30 -11.25
N ARG A 62 -1.10 7.30 -10.38
CA ARG A 62 -0.74 5.95 -10.78
C ARG A 62 -1.90 5.26 -11.48
N THR A 63 -1.56 4.45 -12.47
CA THR A 63 -2.54 3.68 -13.25
C THR A 63 -3.32 2.76 -12.31
N GLY A 64 -4.61 2.99 -12.19
CA GLY A 64 -5.44 2.40 -11.15
C GLY A 64 -5.55 3.36 -9.94
N LYS A 65 -6.75 3.54 -9.46
CA LYS A 65 -7.02 4.45 -8.34
C LYS A 65 -6.55 3.83 -7.04
N VAL A 66 -5.35 4.18 -6.61
CA VAL A 66 -4.82 3.73 -5.33
C VAL A 66 -5.60 4.41 -4.20
N ARG A 67 -6.20 3.63 -3.32
CA ARG A 67 -6.89 4.11 -2.12
C ARG A 67 -6.08 3.73 -0.88
N VAL A 68 -5.97 4.66 0.05
CA VAL A 68 -5.22 4.48 1.28
C VAL A 68 -6.17 4.50 2.46
N LEU A 69 -6.07 3.50 3.33
CA LEU A 69 -6.76 3.46 4.62
C LEU A 69 -5.72 3.30 5.72
N SER A 70 -6.05 3.79 6.91
CA SER A 70 -5.23 3.57 8.08
C SER A 70 -6.06 3.00 9.22
N VAL A 71 -5.53 1.97 9.86
CA VAL A 71 -6.12 1.32 11.04
C VAL A 71 -5.25 1.67 12.24
N GLY A 72 -5.82 2.35 13.22
CA GLY A 72 -5.18 2.68 14.47
C GLY A 72 -6.16 2.62 15.61
N THR A 73 -5.68 2.28 16.77
CA THR A 73 -6.48 2.17 17.98
C THR A 73 -5.85 3.01 19.08
N LYS A 74 -6.65 3.79 19.82
CA LYS A 74 -6.20 4.47 21.03
C LYS A 74 -7.09 4.08 22.20
N PRO A 75 -6.53 3.56 23.30
CA PRO A 75 -7.29 3.30 24.52
C PRO A 75 -7.86 4.62 25.09
N GLY A 76 -9.13 4.62 25.49
CA GLY A 76 -9.72 5.65 26.34
C GLY A 76 -10.51 6.79 25.67
N LEU A 77 -10.59 6.83 24.36
CA LEU A 77 -11.53 7.65 23.58
C LEU A 77 -12.31 6.75 22.64
N THR A 78 -13.50 7.18 22.19
CA THR A 78 -14.08 6.53 21.02
C THR A 78 -13.10 6.73 19.87
N PRO A 79 -12.72 5.68 19.13
CA PRO A 79 -11.64 5.78 18.15
C PRO A 79 -11.93 6.85 17.08
N LEU A 80 -13.18 6.96 16.66
CA LEU A 80 -13.58 7.92 15.63
C LEU A 80 -13.42 9.39 16.08
N GLU A 81 -13.77 9.71 17.33
CA GLU A 81 -13.54 11.03 17.89
C GLU A 81 -12.04 11.32 17.99
N SER A 82 -11.25 10.34 18.44
CA SER A 82 -9.79 10.46 18.51
C SER A 82 -9.18 10.77 17.15
N HIS A 83 -9.54 10.01 16.12
CA HIS A 83 -9.05 10.23 14.76
C HIS A 83 -9.43 11.62 14.23
N THR A 84 -10.67 12.03 14.46
CA THR A 84 -11.17 13.33 13.99
C THR A 84 -10.42 14.52 14.62
N GLU A 85 -10.16 14.44 15.92
CA GLU A 85 -9.39 15.47 16.62
C GLU A 85 -7.91 15.43 16.20
N TRP A 86 -7.33 14.23 16.10
CA TRP A 86 -5.93 14.08 15.70
C TRP A 86 -5.65 14.56 14.27
N ILE A 87 -6.58 14.40 13.34
CA ILE A 87 -6.45 14.94 11.98
C ILE A 87 -6.19 16.44 11.97
N LYS A 88 -6.75 17.20 12.93
CA LYS A 88 -6.50 18.64 13.04
C LYS A 88 -5.02 18.92 13.34
N ASP A 89 -4.46 18.19 14.31
CA ASP A 89 -3.05 18.30 14.68
C ASP A 89 -2.12 17.86 13.53
N VAL A 90 -2.48 16.76 12.82
CA VAL A 90 -1.74 16.32 11.66
C VAL A 90 -1.73 17.39 10.58
N ASN A 91 -2.89 17.95 10.24
CA ASN A 91 -3.00 18.99 9.22
C ASN A 91 -2.20 20.24 9.58
N GLU A 92 -2.27 20.68 10.82
CA GLU A 92 -1.53 21.84 11.33
C GLU A 92 -0.02 21.59 11.31
N THR A 93 0.43 20.48 11.90
CA THR A 93 1.87 20.23 12.12
C THR A 93 2.61 19.77 10.88
N GLN A 94 1.92 19.10 9.94
CA GLN A 94 2.53 18.56 8.72
C GLN A 94 2.20 19.38 7.46
N GLY A 95 1.43 20.47 7.58
CA GLY A 95 0.97 21.24 6.43
C GLY A 95 0.19 20.37 5.44
N ALA A 96 -0.66 19.48 5.95
CA ALA A 96 -1.35 18.45 5.20
C ALA A 96 -2.86 18.69 5.15
N SER A 97 -3.55 17.92 4.34
CA SER A 97 -5.02 17.82 4.32
C SER A 97 -5.41 16.35 4.23
N VAL A 98 -5.63 15.72 5.38
CA VAL A 98 -6.01 14.31 5.47
C VAL A 98 -7.45 14.15 5.01
N ASP A 99 -7.67 13.40 3.93
CA ASP A 99 -8.97 13.15 3.31
C ASP A 99 -9.23 11.67 2.99
N PHE A 100 -8.34 10.79 3.38
CA PHE A 100 -8.51 9.35 3.29
C PHE A 100 -9.07 8.77 4.60
N PRO A 101 -9.74 7.60 4.54
CA PRO A 101 -10.35 7.00 5.73
C PRO A 101 -9.33 6.63 6.81
N LEU A 102 -9.55 7.06 8.04
CA LEU A 102 -9.00 6.45 9.24
C LEU A 102 -10.09 5.56 9.85
N ILE A 103 -9.77 4.30 10.07
CA ILE A 103 -10.73 3.25 10.43
C ILE A 103 -10.85 3.15 11.95
N GLU A 104 -12.09 3.13 12.44
CA GLU A 104 -12.43 2.76 13.81
C GLU A 104 -12.37 1.24 13.97
N ASP A 105 -11.47 0.74 14.83
CA ASP A 105 -11.30 -0.70 15.12
C ASP A 105 -11.16 -0.93 16.64
N PRO A 106 -12.23 -0.64 17.46
CA PRO A 106 -12.15 -0.68 18.92
C PRO A 106 -11.88 -2.08 19.45
N ASP A 107 -12.42 -3.10 18.83
CA ASP A 107 -12.29 -4.51 19.22
C ASP A 107 -11.08 -5.20 18.57
N LYS A 108 -10.34 -4.47 17.74
CA LYS A 108 -9.15 -4.95 17.00
C LYS A 108 -9.46 -6.13 16.06
N GLU A 109 -10.69 -6.25 15.60
CA GLU A 109 -11.09 -7.34 14.71
C GLU A 109 -10.39 -7.23 13.35
N ILE A 110 -10.33 -6.01 12.79
CA ILE A 110 -9.64 -5.75 11.52
C ILE A 110 -8.14 -5.96 11.70
N ALA A 111 -7.54 -5.35 12.73
CA ALA A 111 -6.12 -5.50 13.02
C ALA A 111 -5.70 -6.96 13.22
N ASN A 112 -6.53 -7.78 13.90
CA ASN A 112 -6.28 -9.20 14.08
C ASN A 112 -6.46 -10.02 12.81
N SER A 113 -7.50 -9.72 11.99
CA SER A 113 -7.74 -10.44 10.74
C SER A 113 -6.60 -10.27 9.74
N TYR A 114 -5.94 -9.11 9.77
CA TYR A 114 -4.75 -8.80 8.96
C TYR A 114 -3.42 -9.12 9.65
N GLY A 115 -3.43 -9.65 10.88
CA GLY A 115 -2.19 -9.97 11.59
C GLY A 115 -1.32 -8.74 11.92
N MET A 116 -1.96 -7.58 12.15
CA MET A 116 -1.25 -6.31 12.42
C MET A 116 -0.77 -6.17 13.87
N ILE A 117 -1.21 -7.05 14.76
CA ILE A 117 -0.78 -7.11 16.15
C ILE A 117 0.23 -8.22 16.28
N HIS A 118 1.44 -7.88 16.72
CA HIS A 118 2.54 -8.80 16.93
C HIS A 118 2.78 -8.96 18.44
N PRO A 119 2.33 -10.04 19.08
CA PRO A 119 2.35 -10.17 20.54
C PRO A 119 3.73 -10.01 21.18
N ASN A 120 4.79 -10.39 20.46
CA ASN A 120 6.16 -10.23 20.96
C ASN A 120 6.70 -8.78 20.82
N ALA A 121 6.01 -7.92 20.07
CA ALA A 121 6.34 -6.49 19.97
C ALA A 121 5.40 -5.65 20.85
N SER A 122 4.10 -5.94 20.81
CA SER A 122 3.06 -5.37 21.66
C SER A 122 1.81 -6.26 21.56
N ASP A 123 1.16 -6.52 22.68
CA ASP A 123 -0.10 -7.26 22.74
C ASP A 123 -1.34 -6.36 22.57
N THR A 124 -1.15 -5.04 22.59
CA THR A 124 -2.23 -4.06 22.59
C THR A 124 -2.22 -3.10 21.41
N LEU A 125 -1.06 -2.88 20.80
CA LEU A 125 -0.89 -1.94 19.69
C LEU A 125 -0.52 -2.68 18.40
N THR A 126 -0.97 -2.14 17.27
CA THR A 126 -0.49 -2.63 15.96
C THR A 126 0.97 -2.26 15.77
N VAL A 127 1.69 -3.06 14.99
CA VAL A 127 2.93 -2.63 14.35
C VAL A 127 2.59 -1.75 13.13
N ARG A 128 3.57 -1.28 12.37
CA ARG A 128 3.35 -0.49 11.17
C ARG A 128 3.30 -1.40 9.94
N SER A 129 2.20 -2.11 9.77
CA SER A 129 1.98 -2.97 8.60
C SER A 129 1.48 -2.16 7.41
N VAL A 130 1.83 -2.62 6.21
CA VAL A 130 1.31 -2.15 4.92
C VAL A 130 0.92 -3.37 4.11
N PHE A 131 -0.30 -3.38 3.63
CA PHE A 131 -0.81 -4.36 2.68
C PHE A 131 -1.15 -3.63 1.38
N ILE A 132 -0.56 -4.07 0.26
CA ILE A 132 -1.01 -3.65 -1.07
C ILE A 132 -1.95 -4.72 -1.59
N ILE A 133 -3.15 -4.31 -1.95
CA ILE A 133 -4.24 -5.18 -2.36
C ILE A 133 -4.62 -4.82 -3.79
N GLY A 134 -4.66 -5.83 -4.67
CA GLY A 134 -5.01 -5.64 -6.06
C GLY A 134 -6.53 -5.52 -6.30
N PRO A 135 -6.94 -5.17 -7.53
CA PRO A 135 -8.35 -5.13 -7.93
C PRO A 135 -9.08 -6.47 -7.74
N ASP A 136 -8.33 -7.58 -7.80
CA ASP A 136 -8.81 -8.94 -7.55
C ASP A 136 -9.00 -9.26 -6.05
N LYS A 137 -8.91 -8.27 -5.19
CA LYS A 137 -9.01 -8.38 -3.72
C LYS A 137 -7.92 -9.25 -3.08
N LYS A 138 -6.83 -9.53 -3.80
CA LYS A 138 -5.72 -10.34 -3.27
C LYS A 138 -4.58 -9.48 -2.76
N VAL A 139 -3.97 -9.95 -1.70
CA VAL A 139 -2.73 -9.37 -1.15
C VAL A 139 -1.60 -9.52 -2.17
N LYS A 140 -0.99 -8.41 -2.55
CA LYS A 140 0.12 -8.35 -3.51
C LYS A 140 1.47 -8.09 -2.83
N LEU A 141 1.45 -7.42 -1.68
CA LEU A 141 2.64 -7.12 -0.88
C LEU A 141 2.25 -7.00 0.59
N VAL A 142 3.14 -7.42 1.46
CA VAL A 142 3.09 -7.15 2.90
C VAL A 142 4.45 -6.61 3.34
N ILE A 143 4.46 -5.47 4.04
CA ILE A 143 5.64 -4.92 4.69
C ILE A 143 5.29 -4.59 6.13
N SER A 144 6.14 -4.96 7.08
CA SER A 144 5.96 -4.65 8.49
C SER A 144 7.19 -3.96 9.07
N TYR A 145 6.96 -2.89 9.80
CA TYR A 145 7.98 -2.11 10.51
C TYR A 145 7.66 -2.12 12.01
N PRO A 146 8.67 -2.08 12.88
CA PRO A 146 8.45 -1.88 14.31
C PRO A 146 7.87 -0.48 14.58
N ALA A 147 7.20 -0.31 15.72
CA ALA A 147 6.57 0.96 16.08
C ALA A 147 7.53 2.15 16.12
N SER A 148 8.83 1.90 16.38
CA SER A 148 9.88 2.92 16.44
C SER A 148 10.36 3.43 15.08
N THR A 149 9.99 2.77 13.96
CA THR A 149 10.56 3.04 12.64
C THR A 149 9.47 3.51 11.69
N GLY A 150 9.53 4.78 11.27
CA GLY A 150 8.64 5.32 10.24
C GLY A 150 8.87 4.68 8.88
N ARG A 151 7.79 4.52 8.11
CA ARG A 151 7.80 3.87 6.80
C ARG A 151 8.41 4.76 5.72
N ASN A 152 8.97 4.11 4.69
CA ASN A 152 9.42 4.79 3.48
C ASN A 152 8.30 4.76 2.41
N PHE A 153 7.56 5.84 2.27
CA PHE A 153 6.47 5.94 1.30
C PHE A 153 6.94 6.02 -0.16
N VAL A 154 8.20 6.42 -0.41
CA VAL A 154 8.79 6.35 -1.76
C VAL A 154 8.90 4.90 -2.21
N GLU A 155 9.29 3.99 -1.31
CA GLU A 155 9.32 2.55 -1.59
C GLU A 155 7.91 1.99 -1.80
N ILE A 156 6.93 2.40 -1.01
CA ILE A 156 5.54 1.96 -1.20
C ILE A 156 5.02 2.37 -2.58
N LEU A 157 5.27 3.61 -3.00
CA LEU A 157 4.90 4.09 -4.33
C LEU A 157 5.66 3.34 -5.45
N ARG A 158 6.96 3.11 -5.28
CA ARG A 158 7.79 2.33 -6.21
C ARG A 158 7.23 0.92 -6.41
N VAL A 159 6.85 0.26 -5.34
CA VAL A 159 6.30 -1.11 -5.42
C VAL A 159 4.92 -1.11 -6.08
N ILE A 160 4.07 -0.10 -5.85
CA ILE A 160 2.80 0.02 -6.55
C ILE A 160 3.04 0.15 -8.05
N ASP A 161 3.97 1.02 -8.48
CA ASP A 161 4.34 1.16 -9.89
C ASP A 161 4.79 -0.18 -10.50
N SER A 162 5.63 -0.91 -9.78
CA SER A 162 6.11 -2.23 -10.18
C SER A 162 4.98 -3.25 -10.30
N LEU A 163 4.10 -3.33 -9.31
CA LEU A 163 3.01 -4.30 -9.28
C LEU A 163 1.98 -4.03 -10.39
N GLN A 164 1.65 -2.77 -10.64
CA GLN A 164 0.75 -2.39 -11.73
C GLN A 164 1.35 -2.70 -13.09
N LEU A 165 2.63 -2.35 -13.30
CA LEU A 165 3.34 -2.64 -14.53
C LEU A 165 3.38 -4.15 -14.83
N THR A 166 3.74 -4.95 -13.84
CA THR A 166 3.87 -6.42 -14.00
C THR A 166 2.53 -7.14 -14.09
N ALA A 167 1.44 -6.53 -13.65
CA ALA A 167 0.09 -7.05 -13.83
C ALA A 167 -0.41 -6.90 -15.28
N GLU A 168 0.04 -5.87 -15.98
CA GLU A 168 -0.41 -5.57 -17.34
C GLU A 168 0.53 -6.10 -18.43
N TYR A 169 1.83 -6.12 -18.14
CA TYR A 169 2.85 -6.47 -19.12
C TYR A 169 3.63 -7.71 -18.70
N GLN A 170 4.10 -8.46 -19.68
CA GLN A 170 4.95 -9.63 -19.45
C GLN A 170 6.40 -9.26 -19.14
N VAL A 171 6.55 -8.41 -18.12
CA VAL A 171 7.84 -7.94 -17.60
C VAL A 171 7.95 -8.17 -16.10
N ALA A 172 9.17 -8.13 -15.60
CA ALA A 172 9.50 -8.02 -14.19
C ALA A 172 10.37 -6.79 -13.95
N THR A 173 10.37 -6.25 -12.75
CA THR A 173 11.25 -5.13 -12.39
C THR A 173 12.51 -5.65 -11.72
N PRO A 174 13.71 -5.22 -12.16
CA PRO A 174 14.96 -5.62 -11.53
C PRO A 174 15.14 -5.02 -10.13
N VAL A 175 16.21 -5.43 -9.45
CA VAL A 175 16.62 -4.85 -8.17
C VAL A 175 16.74 -3.32 -8.28
N ASP A 176 16.27 -2.61 -7.25
CA ASP A 176 16.30 -1.13 -7.15
C ASP A 176 15.60 -0.36 -8.27
N TRP A 177 14.84 -1.05 -9.14
CA TRP A 177 14.13 -0.44 -10.26
C TRP A 177 13.30 0.76 -9.84
N LYS A 178 13.33 1.79 -10.66
CA LYS A 178 12.51 3.00 -10.55
C LYS A 178 11.67 3.20 -11.80
N HIS A 179 10.55 3.87 -11.64
CA HIS A 179 9.71 4.24 -12.76
C HIS A 179 10.52 4.99 -13.83
N GLY A 180 10.44 4.53 -15.07
CA GLY A 180 11.21 5.05 -16.19
C GLY A 180 12.44 4.21 -16.59
N GLU A 181 12.87 3.28 -15.74
CA GLU A 181 14.02 2.41 -16.02
C GLU A 181 13.62 1.15 -16.80
N ASP A 182 14.61 0.49 -17.39
CA ASP A 182 14.41 -0.75 -18.13
C ASP A 182 13.85 -1.88 -17.23
N CYS A 183 12.99 -2.69 -17.85
CA CYS A 183 12.38 -3.87 -17.23
C CYS A 183 13.00 -5.14 -17.79
N ILE A 184 12.83 -6.24 -17.05
CA ILE A 184 13.23 -7.58 -17.47
C ILE A 184 12.06 -8.20 -18.22
N VAL A 185 12.29 -8.71 -19.44
CA VAL A 185 11.33 -9.55 -20.15
C VAL A 185 11.25 -10.89 -19.45
N VAL A 186 10.04 -11.32 -19.03
CA VAL A 186 9.89 -12.58 -18.30
C VAL A 186 10.31 -13.78 -19.13
N PRO A 187 10.84 -14.87 -18.53
CA PRO A 187 11.29 -16.06 -19.26
C PRO A 187 10.22 -16.72 -20.13
N ALA A 188 8.95 -16.57 -19.76
CA ALA A 188 7.82 -17.12 -20.50
C ALA A 188 7.61 -16.51 -21.91
N VAL A 189 8.23 -15.36 -22.20
CA VAL A 189 8.21 -14.76 -23.55
C VAL A 189 9.35 -15.34 -24.36
N PRO A 190 9.07 -16.10 -25.46
CA PRO A 190 10.10 -16.56 -26.37
C PRO A 190 10.90 -15.40 -26.97
N THR A 191 12.18 -15.61 -27.25
CA THR A 191 13.06 -14.52 -27.72
C THR A 191 12.60 -13.95 -29.08
N GLU A 192 12.08 -14.80 -29.94
CA GLU A 192 11.52 -14.44 -31.24
C GLU A 192 10.27 -13.57 -31.16
N ASP A 193 9.51 -13.64 -30.05
CA ASP A 193 8.30 -12.85 -29.84
C ASP A 193 8.57 -11.45 -29.25
N ILE A 194 9.77 -11.24 -28.70
CA ILE A 194 10.11 -9.98 -27.99
C ILE A 194 9.92 -8.75 -28.90
N PRO A 195 10.39 -8.72 -30.15
CA PRO A 195 10.22 -7.52 -30.99
C PRO A 195 8.76 -7.14 -31.24
N GLY A 196 7.87 -8.14 -31.34
CA GLY A 196 6.43 -7.92 -31.53
C GLY A 196 5.72 -7.41 -30.27
N LYS A 197 6.16 -7.87 -29.09
CA LYS A 197 5.57 -7.51 -27.80
C LYS A 197 6.12 -6.19 -27.24
N PHE A 198 7.39 -5.87 -27.51
CA PHE A 198 8.12 -4.72 -27.01
C PHE A 198 8.70 -3.88 -28.13
N PRO A 199 7.87 -3.09 -28.83
CA PRO A 199 8.28 -2.34 -30.03
C PRO A 199 9.28 -1.21 -29.74
N LYS A 200 9.45 -0.81 -28.46
CA LYS A 200 10.47 0.15 -28.05
C LYS A 200 11.90 -0.40 -28.08
N GLY A 201 12.04 -1.69 -28.36
CA GLY A 201 13.32 -2.39 -28.42
C GLY A 201 13.57 -3.27 -27.21
N HIS A 202 14.66 -4.04 -27.30
CA HIS A 202 15.11 -4.94 -26.24
C HIS A 202 16.61 -5.16 -26.34
N THR A 203 17.22 -5.63 -25.25
CA THR A 203 18.61 -6.05 -25.16
C THR A 203 18.68 -7.46 -24.64
N ILE A 204 19.44 -8.34 -25.32
CA ILE A 204 19.75 -9.68 -24.86
C ILE A 204 21.13 -9.65 -24.19
N VAL A 205 21.16 -9.66 -22.85
CA VAL A 205 22.40 -9.75 -22.06
C VAL A 205 22.85 -11.19 -21.95
N LYS A 206 21.90 -12.08 -21.69
CA LYS A 206 21.99 -13.54 -21.70
C LYS A 206 20.62 -14.11 -22.13
N ASP A 207 20.57 -15.39 -22.49
CA ASP A 207 19.32 -16.04 -22.88
C ASP A 207 18.24 -15.93 -21.80
N TYR A 208 18.62 -15.92 -20.54
CA TYR A 208 17.74 -15.77 -19.38
C TYR A 208 17.61 -14.33 -18.88
N LEU A 209 18.43 -13.37 -19.37
CA LEU A 209 18.46 -11.98 -18.94
C LEU A 209 18.28 -11.06 -20.15
N ARG A 210 17.06 -10.67 -20.38
CA ARG A 210 16.65 -9.83 -21.50
C ARG A 210 15.90 -8.63 -20.96
N THR A 211 16.25 -7.42 -21.40
CA THR A 211 15.66 -6.17 -20.95
C THR A 211 14.92 -5.46 -22.05
N THR A 212 13.98 -4.62 -21.67
CA THR A 212 13.22 -3.73 -22.56
C THR A 212 12.96 -2.42 -21.84
N PRO A 213 12.89 -1.27 -22.54
CA PRO A 213 12.38 -0.05 -21.96
C PRO A 213 10.99 -0.25 -21.34
N GLN A 214 10.68 0.47 -20.28
CA GLN A 214 9.38 0.38 -19.63
C GLN A 214 8.24 0.51 -20.66
N PRO A 215 7.32 -0.48 -20.77
CA PRO A 215 6.35 -0.51 -21.87
C PRO A 215 5.33 0.62 -21.88
N ASN A 216 4.89 1.06 -20.70
CA ASN A 216 3.76 1.99 -20.52
C ASN A 216 4.14 3.48 -20.36
N ILE A 217 5.33 3.89 -20.76
CA ILE A 217 5.75 5.31 -20.77
C ILE A 217 6.13 5.77 -22.17
#